data_c87b9659f11a57f2ef61e2baa39532d5
#
_entry.id   c87b9659f11a57f2ef61e2baa39532d5
#
_cell.length_a   1.000
_cell.length_b   1.000
_cell.length_c   1.000
_cell.angle_alpha   90.00
_cell.angle_beta   90.00
_cell.angle_gamma   90.00
#
_symmetry.space_group_name_H-M   'P 1'
#
loop_
_entity.id
_entity.type
_entity.pdbx_description
1 polymer ?
#
loop_
_entity_poly.entity_id
_entity_poly.type
_entity_poly.pdbx_seq_one_letter_code
_entity_poly.pdbx_strand_id
1 'polypeptide(L)'
;KFDDHEVYKGAPNSMIKRVKEAGGFIPNDLDERVTEVSKKGGTPLIVIENNEILGVIYLKDIIKDGLVERFQELREMNIETVMCTGDNALTAATIAKEAGVDRFIAECKPEDKINVIRKEQAKGHIVAMTGDGTNDAPALAEANVGLAMNSGTTSAKEAANLIDLDSNPTKLMEVVLIGK
;
A
#
# COMPACT_ATOMS: atom_id res chain seq x y z
N LYS A 1 15.56 -14.90 -16.58
CA LYS A 1 16.58 -15.95 -16.76
C LYS A 1 17.73 -15.36 -17.54
N PHE A 2 18.90 -15.27 -16.94
CA PHE A 2 20.13 -14.84 -17.63
C PHE A 2 21.08 -16.03 -17.62
N ASP A 3 21.43 -16.51 -18.79
CA ASP A 3 22.17 -17.76 -18.99
C ASP A 3 21.58 -18.88 -18.11
N ASP A 4 22.36 -19.68 -17.41
CA ASP A 4 21.82 -20.74 -16.54
C ASP A 4 21.44 -20.26 -15.09
N HIS A 5 21.35 -18.93 -14.87
CA HIS A 5 20.99 -18.37 -13.57
C HIS A 5 19.51 -18.07 -13.48
N GLU A 6 18.85 -18.61 -12.45
CA GLU A 6 17.46 -18.31 -12.10
C GLU A 6 17.42 -17.36 -10.92
N VAL A 7 17.10 -16.09 -11.18
CA VAL A 7 16.98 -15.06 -10.15
C VAL A 7 15.51 -14.76 -9.90
N TYR A 8 15.10 -14.77 -8.65
CA TYR A 8 13.76 -14.41 -8.21
C TYR A 8 13.82 -13.35 -7.11
N LYS A 9 12.81 -12.48 -7.07
CA LYS A 9 12.59 -11.55 -5.96
C LYS A 9 11.13 -11.59 -5.53
N GLY A 10 10.87 -11.39 -4.26
CA GLY A 10 9.51 -11.37 -3.76
C GLY A 10 9.40 -11.17 -2.26
N ALA A 11 8.17 -11.19 -1.76
CA ALA A 11 7.87 -11.07 -0.35
C ALA A 11 8.59 -12.16 0.48
N PRO A 12 9.06 -11.84 1.70
CA PRO A 12 9.85 -12.75 2.52
C PRO A 12 9.24 -14.14 2.67
N ASN A 13 7.96 -14.23 3.04
CA ASN A 13 7.28 -15.50 3.24
C ASN A 13 7.28 -16.38 1.98
N SER A 14 7.06 -15.79 0.81
CA SER A 14 7.03 -16.52 -0.47
C SER A 14 8.41 -17.03 -0.85
N MET A 15 9.45 -16.21 -0.66
CA MET A 15 10.82 -16.57 -1.03
C MET A 15 11.40 -17.60 -0.05
N ILE A 16 11.18 -17.44 1.25
CA ILE A 16 11.57 -18.41 2.28
C ILE A 16 10.93 -19.77 2.01
N LYS A 17 9.62 -19.78 1.71
CA LYS A 17 8.91 -21.01 1.36
C LYS A 17 9.54 -21.69 0.16
N ARG A 18 9.81 -20.93 -0.92
CA ARG A 18 10.45 -21.47 -2.13
C ARG A 18 11.83 -22.09 -1.84
N VAL A 19 12.67 -21.41 -1.06
CA VAL A 19 14.00 -21.91 -0.70
C VAL A 19 13.91 -23.18 0.13
N LYS A 20 12.98 -23.23 1.11
CA LYS A 20 12.72 -24.43 1.92
C LYS A 20 12.29 -25.62 1.07
N GLU A 21 11.32 -25.43 0.16
CA GLU A 21 10.81 -26.48 -0.73
C GLU A 21 11.90 -27.01 -1.67
N ALA A 22 12.87 -26.18 -2.04
CA ALA A 22 14.02 -26.55 -2.85
C ALA A 22 15.20 -27.14 -2.05
N GLY A 23 15.07 -27.26 -0.70
CA GLY A 23 16.14 -27.76 0.15
C GLY A 23 17.32 -26.79 0.35
N GLY A 24 17.12 -25.51 0.04
CA GLY A 24 18.15 -24.46 0.16
C GLY A 24 18.37 -24.01 1.61
N PHE A 25 19.47 -23.30 1.83
CA PHE A 25 19.84 -22.78 3.15
C PHE A 25 19.21 -21.41 3.42
N ILE A 26 18.72 -21.22 4.65
CA ILE A 26 18.19 -19.95 5.12
C ILE A 26 19.14 -19.38 6.17
N PRO A 27 19.73 -18.19 5.92
CA PRO A 27 20.61 -17.53 6.88
C PRO A 27 19.88 -17.23 8.20
N ASN A 28 20.55 -17.47 9.33
CA ASN A 28 19.96 -17.26 10.67
C ASN A 28 19.62 -15.80 10.95
N ASP A 29 20.29 -14.86 10.31
CA ASP A 29 20.10 -13.41 10.46
C ASP A 29 19.06 -12.83 9.49
N LEU A 30 18.44 -13.66 8.64
CA LEU A 30 17.51 -13.21 7.62
C LEU A 30 16.28 -12.51 8.23
N ASP A 31 15.68 -13.10 9.27
CA ASP A 31 14.50 -12.54 9.93
C ASP A 31 14.81 -11.20 10.61
N GLU A 32 16.00 -11.05 11.17
CA GLU A 32 16.46 -9.79 11.75
C GLU A 32 16.59 -8.70 10.67
N ARG A 33 17.22 -9.02 9.54
CA ARG A 33 17.37 -8.10 8.40
C ARG A 33 16.01 -7.68 7.83
N VAL A 34 15.10 -8.63 7.64
CA VAL A 34 13.72 -8.36 7.16
C VAL A 34 13.00 -7.44 8.15
N THR A 35 13.09 -7.73 9.45
CA THR A 35 12.48 -6.93 10.51
C THR A 35 13.07 -5.52 10.57
N GLU A 36 14.38 -5.36 10.42
CA GLU A 36 15.05 -4.06 10.41
C GLU A 36 14.54 -3.17 9.26
N VAL A 37 14.41 -3.74 8.05
CA VAL A 37 13.84 -3.03 6.89
C VAL A 37 12.42 -2.57 7.18
N SER A 38 11.57 -3.45 7.73
CA SER A 38 10.18 -3.14 8.06
C SER A 38 10.07 -2.06 9.16
N LYS A 39 10.92 -2.11 10.19
CA LYS A 39 10.99 -1.08 11.25
C LYS A 39 11.34 0.31 10.72
N LYS A 40 12.09 0.38 9.63
CA LYS A 40 12.44 1.64 8.95
C LYS A 40 11.35 2.11 7.96
N GLY A 41 10.17 1.47 7.97
CA GLY A 41 9.06 1.79 7.05
C GLY A 41 9.30 1.36 5.62
N GLY A 42 10.20 0.41 5.39
CA GLY A 42 10.45 -0.14 4.07
C GLY A 42 9.75 -1.48 3.85
N THR A 43 9.49 -1.79 2.59
CA THR A 43 9.01 -3.10 2.15
C THR A 43 10.22 -4.00 1.87
N PRO A 44 10.44 -5.07 2.68
CA PRO A 44 11.53 -6.00 2.45
C PRO A 44 11.21 -6.93 1.28
N LEU A 45 12.13 -7.07 0.33
CA LEU A 45 12.08 -8.09 -0.71
C LEU A 45 13.33 -8.97 -0.62
N ILE A 46 13.13 -10.28 -0.55
CA ILE A 46 14.24 -11.24 -0.61
C ILE A 46 14.57 -11.51 -2.08
N VAL A 47 15.87 -11.55 -2.37
CA VAL A 47 16.41 -11.99 -3.65
C VAL A 47 17.05 -13.35 -3.47
N ILE A 48 16.69 -14.26 -4.37
CA ILE A 48 17.25 -15.61 -4.43
C ILE A 48 17.82 -15.88 -5.82
N GLU A 49 18.92 -16.60 -5.87
CA GLU A 49 19.53 -17.14 -7.08
C GLU A 49 19.77 -18.63 -6.89
N ASN A 50 19.32 -19.44 -7.85
CA ASN A 50 19.50 -20.90 -7.81
C ASN A 50 19.18 -21.53 -6.44
N ASN A 51 18.11 -21.06 -5.78
CA ASN A 51 17.65 -21.45 -4.44
C ASN A 51 18.54 -21.01 -3.25
N GLU A 52 19.49 -20.13 -3.47
CA GLU A 52 20.27 -19.47 -2.43
C GLU A 52 19.78 -18.05 -2.18
N ILE A 53 19.71 -17.62 -0.91
CA ILE A 53 19.34 -16.26 -0.54
C ILE A 53 20.56 -15.35 -0.71
N LEU A 54 20.48 -14.41 -1.66
CA LEU A 54 21.52 -13.42 -1.89
C LEU A 54 21.44 -12.24 -0.91
N GLY A 55 20.23 -11.86 -0.51
CA GLY A 55 20.05 -10.74 0.40
C GLY A 55 18.63 -10.19 0.43
N VAL A 56 18.49 -9.06 1.13
CA VAL A 56 17.22 -8.33 1.29
C VAL A 56 17.34 -6.95 0.64
N ILE A 57 16.42 -6.65 -0.27
CA ILE A 57 16.26 -5.31 -0.86
C ILE A 57 15.36 -4.50 0.08
N TYR A 58 15.79 -3.29 0.38
CA TYR A 58 15.02 -2.28 1.07
C TYR A 58 14.33 -1.38 0.06
N LEU A 59 13.00 -1.52 -0.09
CA LEU A 59 12.18 -0.56 -0.83
C LEU A 59 11.50 0.37 0.17
N LYS A 60 11.66 1.66 0.00
CA LYS A 60 10.94 2.67 0.78
C LYS A 60 10.27 3.65 -0.14
N ASP A 61 8.96 3.81 0.03
CA ASP A 61 8.21 4.88 -0.59
C ASP A 61 8.51 6.20 0.14
N ILE A 62 8.72 7.24 -0.63
CA ILE A 62 8.91 8.59 -0.08
C ILE A 62 7.52 9.20 0.10
N ILE A 63 7.22 9.60 1.35
CA ILE A 63 6.02 10.37 1.64
C ILE A 63 6.17 11.73 0.95
N LYS A 64 5.17 12.10 0.15
CA LYS A 64 5.18 13.39 -0.55
C LYS A 64 5.15 14.54 0.45
N ASP A 65 5.90 15.59 0.16
CA ASP A 65 5.91 16.82 0.95
C ASP A 65 4.50 17.39 1.08
N GLY A 66 4.16 17.89 2.26
CA GLY A 66 2.85 18.47 2.55
C GLY A 66 1.72 17.46 2.80
N LEU A 67 1.99 16.14 2.77
CA LEU A 67 0.95 15.13 2.98
C LEU A 67 0.47 15.11 4.44
N VAL A 68 1.38 15.27 5.39
CA VAL A 68 1.08 15.28 6.83
C VAL A 68 0.14 16.44 7.18
N GLU A 69 0.45 17.63 6.68
CA GLU A 69 -0.34 18.85 6.88
C GLU A 69 -1.74 18.67 6.28
N ARG A 70 -1.84 18.04 5.11
CA ARG A 70 -3.12 17.79 4.45
C ARG A 70 -3.99 16.80 5.22
N PHE A 71 -3.41 15.75 5.79
CA PHE A 71 -4.18 14.84 6.65
C PHE A 71 -4.63 15.52 7.96
N GLN A 72 -3.84 16.44 8.48
CA GLN A 72 -4.27 17.26 9.61
C GLN A 72 -5.46 18.16 9.24
N GLU A 73 -5.42 18.84 8.07
CA GLU A 73 -6.55 19.66 7.59
C GLU A 73 -7.82 18.81 7.38
N LEU A 74 -7.71 17.58 6.86
CA LEU A 74 -8.86 16.65 6.76
C LEU A 74 -9.44 16.33 8.15
N ARG A 75 -8.58 16.09 9.14
CA ARG A 75 -9.00 15.83 10.51
C ARG A 75 -9.73 17.03 11.13
N GLU A 76 -9.28 18.24 10.87
CA GLU A 76 -9.94 19.49 11.31
C GLU A 76 -11.34 19.64 10.67
N MET A 77 -11.56 19.05 9.49
CA MET A 77 -12.86 18.96 8.84
C MET A 77 -13.72 17.77 9.30
N ASN A 78 -13.30 17.04 10.37
CA ASN A 78 -13.92 15.80 10.86
C ASN A 78 -13.95 14.67 9.81
N ILE A 79 -12.95 14.60 8.96
CA ILE A 79 -12.76 13.52 8.01
C ILE A 79 -11.67 12.58 8.53
N GLU A 80 -12.03 11.34 8.80
CA GLU A 80 -11.11 10.30 9.24
C GLU A 80 -10.37 9.71 8.04
N THR A 81 -9.05 9.55 8.19
CA THR A 81 -8.18 8.97 7.16
C THR A 81 -7.78 7.54 7.51
N VAL A 82 -7.98 6.61 6.58
CA VAL A 82 -7.66 5.19 6.74
C VAL A 82 -6.74 4.73 5.62
N MET A 83 -5.54 4.30 5.97
CA MET A 83 -4.60 3.71 5.03
C MET A 83 -4.83 2.20 4.93
N CYS A 84 -5.11 1.68 3.73
CA CYS A 84 -5.20 0.25 3.44
C CYS A 84 -4.02 -0.16 2.57
N THR A 85 -3.13 -0.99 3.09
CA THR A 85 -1.92 -1.42 2.37
C THR A 85 -1.74 -2.94 2.41
N GLY A 86 -1.12 -3.49 1.37
CA GLY A 86 -0.69 -4.89 1.34
C GLY A 86 0.60 -5.16 2.13
N ASP A 87 1.26 -4.13 2.65
CA ASP A 87 2.47 -4.27 3.45
C ASP A 87 2.20 -4.99 4.78
N ASN A 88 3.27 -5.54 5.36
CA ASN A 88 3.20 -6.11 6.70
C ASN A 88 2.89 -5.04 7.76
N ALA A 89 2.36 -5.48 8.91
CA ALA A 89 1.90 -4.60 9.97
C ALA A 89 2.96 -3.62 10.49
N LEU A 90 4.24 -4.02 10.52
CA LEU A 90 5.34 -3.20 11.02
C LEU A 90 5.67 -2.06 10.04
N THR A 91 5.76 -2.36 8.75
CA THR A 91 5.95 -1.38 7.68
C THR A 91 4.76 -0.42 7.64
N ALA A 92 3.53 -0.95 7.64
CA ALA A 92 2.31 -0.16 7.62
C ALA A 92 2.20 0.80 8.81
N ALA A 93 2.52 0.34 10.02
CA ALA A 93 2.51 1.19 11.22
C ALA A 93 3.51 2.35 11.12
N THR A 94 4.71 2.08 10.59
CA THR A 94 5.73 3.11 10.42
C THR A 94 5.30 4.16 9.38
N ILE A 95 4.79 3.72 8.22
CA ILE A 95 4.30 4.61 7.16
C ILE A 95 3.11 5.43 7.66
N ALA A 96 2.14 4.79 8.35
CA ALA A 96 0.97 5.47 8.88
C ALA A 96 1.34 6.58 9.88
N LYS A 97 2.32 6.30 10.74
CA LYS A 97 2.85 7.28 11.70
C LYS A 97 3.56 8.44 11.00
N GLU A 98 4.42 8.13 10.01
CA GLU A 98 5.15 9.14 9.24
C GLU A 98 4.19 10.02 8.41
N ALA A 99 3.16 9.43 7.81
CA ALA A 99 2.15 10.14 7.01
C ALA A 99 1.12 10.89 7.87
N GLY A 100 0.93 10.49 9.12
CA GLY A 100 -0.03 11.12 10.02
C GLY A 100 -1.49 10.72 9.77
N VAL A 101 -1.76 9.53 9.20
CA VAL A 101 -3.12 9.00 9.04
C VAL A 101 -3.71 8.55 10.38
N ASP A 102 -5.05 8.57 10.50
CA ASP A 102 -5.75 8.25 11.75
C ASP A 102 -5.75 6.75 12.06
N ARG A 103 -5.94 5.93 11.03
CA ARG A 103 -5.93 4.47 11.13
C ARG A 103 -5.21 3.84 9.95
N PHE A 104 -4.73 2.61 10.15
CA PHE A 104 -4.22 1.80 9.05
C PHE A 104 -4.70 0.36 9.17
N ILE A 105 -4.75 -0.32 8.02
CA ILE A 105 -5.03 -1.74 7.88
C ILE A 105 -3.93 -2.32 7.01
N ALA A 106 -3.17 -3.24 7.59
CA ALA A 106 -2.05 -3.91 6.94
C ALA A 106 -2.48 -5.23 6.29
N GLU A 107 -1.63 -5.78 5.45
CA GLU A 107 -1.81 -7.09 4.80
C GLU A 107 -3.14 -7.21 4.02
N CYS A 108 -3.66 -6.05 3.56
CA CYS A 108 -4.92 -5.97 2.83
C CYS A 108 -4.82 -6.67 1.47
N LYS A 109 -5.75 -7.58 1.24
CA LYS A 109 -6.08 -8.07 -0.10
C LYS A 109 -7.08 -7.12 -0.76
N PRO A 110 -7.28 -7.20 -2.09
CA PRO A 110 -8.25 -6.36 -2.78
C PRO A 110 -9.67 -6.42 -2.18
N GLU A 111 -10.11 -7.61 -1.76
CA GLU A 111 -11.42 -7.83 -1.13
C GLU A 111 -11.54 -7.13 0.23
N ASP A 112 -10.45 -7.04 0.98
CA ASP A 112 -10.45 -6.40 2.30
C ASP A 112 -10.71 -4.91 2.18
N LYS A 113 -10.19 -4.26 1.12
CA LYS A 113 -10.44 -2.84 0.85
C LYS A 113 -11.93 -2.58 0.62
N ILE A 114 -12.60 -3.43 -0.16
CA ILE A 114 -14.05 -3.35 -0.38
C ILE A 114 -14.82 -3.53 0.93
N ASN A 115 -14.42 -4.51 1.75
CA ASN A 115 -15.07 -4.78 3.02
C ASN A 115 -14.94 -3.61 4.01
N VAL A 116 -13.80 -2.92 4.01
CA VAL A 116 -13.60 -1.70 4.82
C VAL A 116 -14.57 -0.61 4.37
N ILE A 117 -14.68 -0.35 3.07
CA ILE A 117 -15.60 0.64 2.52
C ILE A 117 -17.04 0.33 2.92
N ARG A 118 -17.50 -0.90 2.68
CA ARG A 118 -18.86 -1.33 3.04
C ARG A 118 -19.17 -1.21 4.52
N LYS A 119 -18.20 -1.54 5.40
CA LYS A 119 -18.35 -1.38 6.84
C LYS A 119 -18.54 0.07 7.27
N GLU A 120 -17.81 0.99 6.67
CA GLU A 120 -17.97 2.41 6.96
C GLU A 120 -19.29 2.96 6.40
N GLN A 121 -19.66 2.58 5.18
CA GLN A 121 -20.96 2.93 4.57
C GLN A 121 -22.15 2.41 5.39
N ALA A 122 -22.06 1.20 5.94
CA ALA A 122 -23.09 0.62 6.81
C ALA A 122 -23.30 1.39 8.12
N LYS A 123 -22.29 2.17 8.55
CA LYS A 123 -22.40 3.11 9.70
C LYS A 123 -23.02 4.46 9.30
N GLY A 124 -23.36 4.67 8.03
CA GLY A 124 -23.87 5.92 7.49
C GLY A 124 -22.78 6.91 7.05
N HIS A 125 -21.52 6.49 6.99
CA HIS A 125 -20.43 7.36 6.54
C HIS A 125 -20.39 7.44 5.01
N ILE A 126 -20.05 8.62 4.50
CA ILE A 126 -19.69 8.82 3.09
C ILE A 126 -18.20 8.47 2.98
N VAL A 127 -17.88 7.52 2.10
CA VAL A 127 -16.52 7.01 1.93
C VAL A 127 -15.93 7.47 0.61
N ALA A 128 -14.80 8.16 0.67
CA ALA A 128 -13.96 8.43 -0.48
C ALA A 128 -12.79 7.45 -0.51
N MET A 129 -12.49 6.90 -1.68
CA MET A 129 -11.36 6.01 -1.93
C MET A 129 -10.42 6.64 -2.94
N THR A 130 -9.13 6.63 -2.64
CA THR A 130 -8.09 7.01 -3.61
C THR A 130 -7.17 5.82 -3.87
N GLY A 131 -6.79 5.61 -5.13
CA GLY A 131 -5.94 4.49 -5.54
C GLY A 131 -5.43 4.64 -6.97
N ASP A 132 -4.42 3.86 -7.33
CA ASP A 132 -3.74 3.93 -8.63
C ASP A 132 -3.58 2.56 -9.30
N GLY A 133 -3.76 1.47 -8.57
CA GLY A 133 -3.54 0.10 -9.05
C GLY A 133 -4.78 -0.56 -9.64
N THR A 134 -4.55 -1.56 -10.49
CA THR A 134 -5.63 -2.45 -11.00
C THR A 134 -6.37 -3.14 -9.84
N ASN A 135 -5.66 -3.45 -8.76
CA ASN A 135 -6.22 -4.07 -7.57
C ASN A 135 -7.14 -3.12 -6.78
N ASP A 136 -7.07 -1.81 -7.04
CA ASP A 136 -7.90 -0.80 -6.40
C ASP A 136 -9.20 -0.54 -7.14
N ALA A 137 -9.29 -0.92 -8.43
CA ALA A 137 -10.46 -0.66 -9.26
C ALA A 137 -11.79 -1.10 -8.64
N PRO A 138 -11.95 -2.32 -8.08
CA PRO A 138 -13.19 -2.71 -7.42
C PRO A 138 -13.52 -1.87 -6.19
N ALA A 139 -12.53 -1.44 -5.41
CA ALA A 139 -12.72 -0.59 -4.24
C ALA A 139 -13.06 0.86 -4.63
N LEU A 140 -12.45 1.39 -5.69
CA LEU A 140 -12.80 2.69 -6.27
C LEU A 140 -14.25 2.74 -6.74
N ALA A 141 -14.73 1.67 -7.40
CA ALA A 141 -16.12 1.57 -7.84
C ALA A 141 -17.13 1.41 -6.69
N GLU A 142 -16.73 0.78 -5.58
CA GLU A 142 -17.59 0.56 -4.40
C GLU A 142 -17.75 1.82 -3.55
N ALA A 143 -16.74 2.70 -3.53
CA ALA A 143 -16.77 3.92 -2.74
C ALA A 143 -17.82 4.91 -3.23
N ASN A 144 -18.34 5.76 -2.33
CA ASN A 144 -19.25 6.85 -2.72
C ASN A 144 -18.52 7.85 -3.64
N VAL A 145 -17.22 8.07 -3.39
CA VAL A 145 -16.34 8.85 -4.25
C VAL A 145 -15.07 8.07 -4.52
N GLY A 146 -14.85 7.66 -5.75
CA GLY A 146 -13.62 7.01 -6.22
C GLY A 146 -12.74 8.03 -6.94
N LEU A 147 -11.51 8.26 -6.47
CA LEU A 147 -10.53 9.16 -7.06
C LEU A 147 -9.33 8.35 -7.54
N ALA A 148 -9.18 8.21 -8.85
CA ALA A 148 -8.01 7.57 -9.44
C ALA A 148 -6.90 8.58 -9.75
N MET A 149 -5.65 8.17 -9.56
CA MET A 149 -4.49 8.96 -9.97
C MET A 149 -4.29 8.89 -11.49
N ASN A 150 -3.88 9.98 -12.12
CA ASN A 150 -3.58 9.99 -13.55
C ASN A 150 -2.41 9.04 -13.91
N SER A 151 -1.45 8.87 -13.00
CA SER A 151 -0.39 7.86 -13.11
C SER A 151 -0.88 6.42 -12.93
N GLY A 152 -2.14 6.23 -12.49
CA GLY A 152 -2.73 4.94 -12.24
C GLY A 152 -3.06 4.15 -13.50
N THR A 153 -3.42 2.88 -13.30
CA THR A 153 -3.80 1.96 -14.38
C THR A 153 -5.11 2.39 -15.05
N THR A 154 -5.30 1.97 -16.30
CA THR A 154 -6.56 2.19 -17.04
C THR A 154 -7.76 1.67 -16.27
N SER A 155 -7.66 0.46 -15.68
CA SER A 155 -8.73 -0.14 -14.88
C SER A 155 -9.12 0.70 -13.67
N ALA A 156 -8.14 1.31 -12.97
CA ALA A 156 -8.42 2.21 -11.85
C ALA A 156 -9.15 3.48 -12.31
N LYS A 157 -8.71 4.07 -13.43
CA LYS A 157 -9.32 5.28 -14.01
C LYS A 157 -10.75 5.04 -14.49
N GLU A 158 -11.03 3.88 -15.10
CA GLU A 158 -12.37 3.53 -15.58
C GLU A 158 -13.34 3.24 -14.42
N ALA A 159 -12.84 2.72 -13.30
CA ALA A 159 -13.63 2.42 -12.11
C ALA A 159 -13.97 3.64 -11.25
N ALA A 160 -13.15 4.69 -11.34
CA ALA A 160 -13.28 5.88 -10.51
C ALA A 160 -14.32 6.87 -11.05
N ASN A 161 -14.91 7.66 -10.13
CA ASN A 161 -15.80 8.76 -10.51
C ASN A 161 -15.03 10.03 -10.93
N LEU A 162 -13.80 10.16 -10.39
CA LEU A 162 -12.93 11.32 -10.58
C LEU A 162 -11.51 10.84 -10.94
N ILE A 163 -10.81 11.64 -11.72
CA ILE A 163 -9.39 11.41 -12.03
C ILE A 163 -8.61 12.65 -11.61
N ASP A 164 -7.62 12.45 -10.74
CA ASP A 164 -6.68 13.48 -10.36
C ASP A 164 -5.55 13.55 -11.40
N LEU A 165 -5.54 14.61 -12.19
CA LEU A 165 -4.59 14.80 -13.28
C LEU A 165 -3.15 15.02 -12.80
N ASP A 166 -2.97 15.55 -11.60
CA ASP A 166 -1.66 15.83 -11.01
C ASP A 166 -1.09 14.63 -10.25
N SER A 167 -1.86 13.55 -10.13
CA SER A 167 -1.51 12.36 -9.32
C SER A 167 -1.10 12.72 -7.89
N ASN A 168 -1.82 13.66 -7.30
CA ASN A 168 -1.58 14.13 -5.94
C ASN A 168 -2.73 13.74 -5.02
N PRO A 169 -2.53 12.81 -4.07
CA PRO A 169 -3.59 12.34 -3.18
C PRO A 169 -4.23 13.45 -2.32
N THR A 170 -3.57 14.60 -2.21
CA THR A 170 -4.10 15.75 -1.47
C THR A 170 -5.21 16.50 -2.22
N LYS A 171 -5.40 16.23 -3.51
CA LYS A 171 -6.48 16.81 -4.32
C LYS A 171 -7.88 16.42 -3.83
N LEU A 172 -7.99 15.32 -3.09
CA LEU A 172 -9.24 14.96 -2.42
C LEU A 172 -9.78 16.10 -1.55
N MET A 173 -8.89 16.90 -0.95
CA MET A 173 -9.30 18.08 -0.17
C MET A 173 -9.98 19.14 -1.00
N GLU A 174 -9.46 19.42 -2.20
CA GLU A 174 -10.09 20.38 -3.11
C GLU A 174 -11.49 19.91 -3.50
N VAL A 175 -11.66 18.61 -3.76
CA VAL A 175 -12.96 18.00 -4.04
C VAL A 175 -13.93 18.19 -2.85
N VAL A 176 -13.47 17.93 -1.63
CA VAL A 176 -14.27 18.11 -0.40
C VAL A 176 -14.65 19.58 -0.19
N LEU A 177 -13.73 20.51 -0.43
CA LEU A 177 -13.99 21.95 -0.28
C LEU A 177 -14.98 22.50 -1.32
N ILE A 178 -14.94 21.98 -2.56
CA ILE A 178 -15.87 22.38 -3.61
C ILE A 178 -17.28 21.81 -3.35
N GLY A 179 -17.37 20.63 -2.72
CA GLY A 179 -18.64 19.93 -2.43
C GLY A 179 -19.38 20.42 -1.18
N LYS A 180 -18.81 21.34 -0.42
CA LYS A 180 -19.44 22.00 0.75
C LYS A 180 -20.10 23.31 0.33
#